data_f9d50960b771df4feabdc4d380b96ef4
#
_entry.id   f9d50960b771df4feabdc4d380b96ef4
#
_cell.length_a   1.000
_cell.length_b   1.000
_cell.length_c   1.000
_cell.angle_alpha   90.00
_cell.angle_beta   90.00
_cell.angle_gamma   90.00
#
_symmetry.space_group_name_H-M   'P 1'
#
loop_
_entity.id
_entity.type
_entity.pdbx_description
1 polymer ?
#
loop_
_entity_poly.entity_id
_entity_poly.type
_entity_poly.pdbx_seq_one_letter_code
_entity_poly.pdbx_strand_id
1 'polypeptide(L)'
;YLCGPTVQSSPHIGHGRSAVVFDFMVRYIKYSGMNVIFARNITDIDDKIIEKSIEENISYKELGDRVTKEFKDSYDKLNCLTPDFEPKATETIDQMIDLIDNLIRKDYAYVTKSGVYFDVSKYDSYLELSGRSFDEVLSGTRVNIEEDKKNSEDFALWKISKENEPSWKSPWGNGRPGWHIECSAMIHDIFKGEIDIHCGGNDLIFPHHENERAQSTSAFSHNFVKHWVHNGMINFSGKKMSKSEGNSKFLAEYIDCLLYTSDAADEHSW
;
A
#
# COMPACT_ATOMS: atom_id res chain seq x y z
N TYR A 1 7.19 -4.07 -8.86
CA TYR A 1 6.85 -3.40 -7.59
C TYR A 1 5.78 -4.18 -6.86
N LEU A 2 5.88 -4.31 -5.55
CA LEU A 2 4.89 -4.91 -4.66
C LEU A 2 4.43 -3.87 -3.64
N CYS A 3 3.13 -3.59 -3.58
CA CYS A 3 2.59 -2.82 -2.46
C CYS A 3 2.85 -3.54 -1.15
N GLY A 4 3.64 -2.89 -0.31
CA GLY A 4 4.05 -3.38 1.00
C GLY A 4 3.02 -3.13 2.09
N PRO A 5 3.35 -3.48 3.33
CA PRO A 5 2.41 -3.36 4.44
C PRO A 5 2.27 -1.92 4.94
N THR A 6 1.08 -1.60 5.45
CA THR A 6 0.89 -0.49 6.39
C THR A 6 1.24 -0.99 7.79
N VAL A 7 2.30 -0.42 8.38
CA VAL A 7 2.91 -0.93 9.63
C VAL A 7 2.17 -0.45 10.89
N GLN A 8 0.87 -0.66 10.93
CA GLN A 8 -0.01 -0.32 12.05
C GLN A 8 -0.08 -1.40 13.14
N SER A 9 0.31 -2.63 12.81
CA SER A 9 0.21 -3.80 13.72
C SER A 9 0.93 -5.00 13.12
N SER A 10 1.30 -5.97 13.96
CA SER A 10 2.02 -7.18 13.62
C SER A 10 1.46 -7.90 12.38
N PRO A 11 2.32 -8.54 11.57
CA PRO A 11 1.91 -9.26 10.37
C PRO A 11 0.97 -10.43 10.69
N HIS A 12 -0.03 -10.65 9.86
CA HIS A 12 -0.91 -11.81 9.90
C HIS A 12 -0.63 -12.75 8.71
N ILE A 13 -1.22 -13.94 8.70
CA ILE A 13 -1.02 -14.95 7.65
C ILE A 13 -1.26 -14.39 6.24
N GLY A 14 -2.20 -13.47 6.06
CA GLY A 14 -2.46 -12.83 4.76
C GLY A 14 -1.24 -12.09 4.20
N HIS A 15 -0.49 -11.41 5.06
CA HIS A 15 0.77 -10.77 4.68
C HIS A 15 1.84 -11.81 4.33
N GLY A 16 1.96 -12.87 5.12
CA GLY A 16 2.87 -13.99 4.81
C GLY A 16 2.57 -14.65 3.47
N ARG A 17 1.28 -14.90 3.18
CA ARG A 17 0.86 -15.43 1.88
C ARG A 17 1.28 -14.53 0.73
N SER A 18 1.03 -13.23 0.83
CA SER A 18 1.42 -12.28 -0.20
C SER A 18 2.93 -12.28 -0.40
N ALA A 19 3.70 -12.23 0.69
CA ALA A 19 5.16 -12.27 0.63
C ALA A 19 5.68 -13.53 -0.09
N VAL A 20 5.20 -14.71 0.28
CA VAL A 20 5.64 -15.99 -0.31
C VAL A 20 5.23 -16.13 -1.79
N VAL A 21 4.00 -15.73 -2.15
CA VAL A 21 3.52 -15.82 -3.54
C VAL A 21 4.37 -14.94 -4.47
N PHE A 22 4.65 -13.71 -4.07
CA PHE A 22 5.44 -12.80 -4.90
C PHE A 22 6.94 -13.10 -4.83
N ASP A 23 7.46 -13.64 -3.71
CA ASP A 23 8.81 -14.18 -3.64
C ASP A 23 9.01 -15.32 -4.63
N PHE A 24 8.06 -16.27 -4.67
CA PHE A 24 8.08 -17.35 -5.65
C PHE A 24 8.10 -16.82 -7.09
N MET A 25 7.26 -15.82 -7.39
CA MET A 25 7.23 -15.20 -8.72
C MET A 25 8.57 -14.55 -9.07
N VAL A 26 9.19 -13.79 -8.17
CA VAL A 26 10.51 -13.17 -8.38
C VAL A 26 11.57 -14.22 -8.63
N ARG A 27 11.61 -15.30 -7.81
CA ARG A 27 12.56 -16.40 -7.99
C ARG A 27 12.36 -17.11 -9.32
N TYR A 28 11.11 -17.35 -9.73
CA TYR A 28 10.81 -18.01 -10.99
C TYR A 28 11.25 -17.17 -12.19
N ILE A 29 11.02 -15.87 -12.18
CA ILE A 29 11.46 -14.95 -13.24
C ILE A 29 13.00 -14.92 -13.31
N LYS A 30 13.68 -14.83 -12.17
CA LYS A 30 15.15 -14.92 -12.09
C LYS A 30 15.67 -16.26 -12.61
N TYR A 31 15.03 -17.38 -12.23
CA TYR A 31 15.37 -18.72 -12.72
C TYR A 31 15.21 -18.87 -14.25
N SER A 32 14.24 -18.16 -14.83
CA SER A 32 14.02 -18.10 -16.29
C SER A 32 15.09 -17.29 -17.04
N GLY A 33 16.12 -16.79 -16.35
CA GLY A 33 17.24 -16.06 -16.94
C GLY A 33 17.01 -14.55 -17.11
N MET A 34 15.91 -14.00 -16.56
CA MET A 34 15.64 -12.57 -16.61
C MET A 34 16.22 -11.86 -15.40
N ASN A 35 16.74 -10.64 -15.61
CA ASN A 35 17.11 -9.76 -14.52
C ASN A 35 15.85 -9.14 -13.90
N VAL A 36 15.76 -9.17 -12.57
CA VAL A 36 14.64 -8.61 -11.84
C VAL A 36 15.14 -7.57 -10.85
N ILE A 37 14.60 -6.37 -10.93
CA ILE A 37 14.70 -5.35 -9.89
C ILE A 37 13.40 -5.42 -9.09
N PHE A 38 13.49 -5.81 -7.83
CA PHE A 38 12.36 -6.00 -6.95
C PHE A 38 12.28 -4.86 -5.92
N ALA A 39 11.17 -4.12 -5.93
CA ALA A 39 10.88 -3.08 -4.95
C ALA A 39 9.61 -3.40 -4.16
N ARG A 40 9.63 -3.12 -2.85
CA ARG A 40 8.47 -3.22 -1.96
C ARG A 40 8.52 -2.06 -0.97
N ASN A 41 7.46 -1.26 -0.89
CA ASN A 41 7.41 -0.14 0.04
C ASN A 41 7.02 -0.55 1.46
N ILE A 42 7.20 0.39 2.37
CA ILE A 42 6.66 0.38 3.73
C ILE A 42 5.83 1.65 3.90
N THR A 43 4.53 1.50 4.15
CA THR A 43 3.66 2.61 4.54
C THR A 43 3.79 2.80 6.05
N ASP A 44 4.63 3.75 6.45
CA ASP A 44 4.95 4.08 7.85
C ASP A 44 4.26 5.35 8.35
N ILE A 45 3.33 5.89 7.56
CA ILE A 45 2.42 6.99 7.93
C ILE A 45 1.04 6.76 7.32
N ASP A 46 0.01 6.68 8.15
CA ASP A 46 -1.39 6.48 7.76
C ASP A 46 -2.28 6.82 8.96
N ASP A 47 -3.58 7.10 8.73
CA ASP A 47 -4.56 7.36 9.79
C ASP A 47 -4.55 6.28 10.88
N LYS A 48 -4.49 5.01 10.47
CA LYS A 48 -4.51 3.86 11.38
C LYS A 48 -3.24 3.74 12.21
N ILE A 49 -2.09 4.17 11.67
CA ILE A 49 -0.83 4.22 12.43
C ILE A 49 -0.91 5.30 13.50
N ILE A 50 -1.46 6.47 13.15
CA ILE A 50 -1.65 7.58 14.07
C ILE A 50 -2.60 7.17 15.20
N GLU A 51 -3.78 6.65 14.86
CA GLU A 51 -4.77 6.17 15.82
C GLU A 51 -4.16 5.11 16.77
N LYS A 52 -3.45 4.12 16.21
CA LYS A 52 -2.84 3.05 16.99
C LYS A 52 -1.71 3.53 17.90
N SER A 53 -0.92 4.49 17.46
CA SER A 53 0.14 5.09 18.28
C SER A 53 -0.42 5.85 19.48
N ILE A 54 -1.56 6.54 19.32
CA ILE A 54 -2.28 7.21 20.39
C ILE A 54 -2.83 6.16 21.39
N GLU A 55 -3.46 5.09 20.90
CA GLU A 55 -3.97 4.01 21.75
C GLU A 55 -2.86 3.37 22.61
N GLU A 56 -1.67 3.19 22.02
CA GLU A 56 -0.53 2.59 22.73
C GLU A 56 0.31 3.61 23.52
N ASN A 57 -0.03 4.91 23.42
CA ASN A 57 0.70 6.01 24.06
C ASN A 57 2.20 6.03 23.70
N ILE A 58 2.52 5.79 22.42
CA ILE A 58 3.85 5.87 21.83
C ILE A 58 3.83 6.77 20.59
N SER A 59 5.00 7.14 20.07
CA SER A 59 5.05 7.89 18.83
C SER A 59 4.72 7.01 17.61
N TYR A 60 4.11 7.60 16.55
CA TYR A 60 3.85 6.89 15.30
C TYR A 60 5.14 6.28 14.70
N LYS A 61 6.27 6.96 14.88
CA LYS A 61 7.58 6.49 14.42
C LYS A 61 8.03 5.24 15.18
N GLU A 62 7.91 5.24 16.50
CA GLU A 62 8.25 4.08 17.34
C GLU A 62 7.37 2.88 16.99
N LEU A 63 6.06 3.09 16.81
CA LEU A 63 5.14 2.05 16.34
C LEU A 63 5.57 1.52 14.95
N GLY A 64 5.81 2.42 14.00
CA GLY A 64 6.23 2.08 12.64
C GLY A 64 7.53 1.30 12.59
N ASP A 65 8.55 1.73 13.32
CA ASP A 65 9.86 1.04 13.37
C ASP A 65 9.75 -0.34 14.02
N ARG A 66 9.00 -0.48 15.12
CA ARG A 66 8.76 -1.76 15.79
C ARG A 66 8.05 -2.73 14.85
N VAL A 67 6.94 -2.31 14.25
CA VAL A 67 6.14 -3.18 13.38
C VAL A 67 6.88 -3.50 12.08
N THR A 68 7.63 -2.55 11.51
CA THR A 68 8.51 -2.81 10.36
C THR A 68 9.49 -3.95 10.67
N LYS A 69 10.10 -3.93 11.86
CA LYS A 69 11.00 -5.00 12.29
C LYS A 69 10.27 -6.35 12.37
N GLU A 70 9.07 -6.39 12.94
CA GLU A 70 8.27 -7.62 13.02
C GLU A 70 7.94 -8.20 11.64
N PHE A 71 7.64 -7.34 10.64
CA PHE A 71 7.44 -7.75 9.25
C PHE A 71 8.72 -8.34 8.64
N LYS A 72 9.86 -7.68 8.80
CA LYS A 72 11.15 -8.15 8.28
C LYS A 72 11.53 -9.48 8.91
N ASP A 73 11.50 -9.58 10.23
CA ASP A 73 11.80 -10.82 10.96
C ASP A 73 10.89 -12.00 10.49
N SER A 74 9.62 -11.71 10.23
CA SER A 74 8.68 -12.73 9.73
C SER A 74 8.99 -13.15 8.30
N TYR A 75 9.34 -12.23 7.42
CA TYR A 75 9.68 -12.52 6.04
C TYR A 75 11.02 -13.26 5.92
N ASP A 76 11.98 -12.92 6.77
CA ASP A 76 13.25 -13.65 6.86
C ASP A 76 13.05 -15.10 7.32
N LYS A 77 12.21 -15.32 8.35
CA LYS A 77 11.84 -16.67 8.80
C LYS A 77 11.12 -17.49 7.69
N LEU A 78 10.37 -16.84 6.81
CA LEU A 78 9.75 -17.47 5.63
C LEU A 78 10.74 -17.65 4.45
N ASN A 79 12.00 -17.26 4.62
CA ASN A 79 13.03 -17.29 3.57
C ASN A 79 12.63 -16.48 2.32
N CYS A 80 11.87 -15.41 2.47
CA CYS A 80 11.54 -14.51 1.40
C CYS A 80 12.74 -13.59 1.06
N LEU A 81 12.93 -13.31 -0.23
CA LEU A 81 13.99 -12.42 -0.71
C LEU A 81 13.82 -11.01 -0.13
N THR A 82 14.91 -10.43 0.30
CA THR A 82 14.96 -8.99 0.58
C THR A 82 14.81 -8.22 -0.74
N PRO A 83 13.93 -7.20 -0.82
CA PRO A 83 13.81 -6.40 -2.02
C PRO A 83 15.10 -5.60 -2.28
N ASP A 84 15.35 -5.28 -3.57
CA ASP A 84 16.46 -4.41 -3.97
C ASP A 84 16.22 -2.96 -3.50
N PHE A 85 14.94 -2.54 -3.41
CA PHE A 85 14.51 -1.25 -2.88
C PHE A 85 13.34 -1.43 -1.91
N GLU A 86 13.43 -0.81 -0.74
CA GLU A 86 12.36 -0.85 0.27
C GLU A 86 12.12 0.56 0.85
N PRO A 87 11.57 1.50 0.03
CA PRO A 87 11.34 2.87 0.45
C PRO A 87 10.25 2.95 1.52
N LYS A 88 10.39 3.92 2.43
CA LYS A 88 9.36 4.30 3.39
C LYS A 88 8.59 5.53 2.91
N ALA A 89 7.29 5.60 3.22
CA ALA A 89 6.47 6.75 2.87
C ALA A 89 7.02 8.06 3.44
N THR A 90 7.47 8.05 4.70
CA THR A 90 8.05 9.23 5.36
C THR A 90 9.37 9.72 4.77
N GLU A 91 10.07 8.88 4.00
CA GLU A 91 11.35 9.21 3.35
C GLU A 91 11.15 9.75 1.92
N THR A 92 9.93 9.74 1.38
CA THR A 92 9.61 10.12 -0.01
C THR A 92 8.59 11.26 -0.11
N ILE A 93 8.48 12.08 0.92
CA ILE A 93 7.52 13.18 0.99
C ILE A 93 7.74 14.23 -0.12
N ASP A 94 8.97 14.61 -0.39
CA ASP A 94 9.27 15.61 -1.42
C ASP A 94 8.85 15.12 -2.80
N GLN A 95 9.07 13.84 -3.13
CA GLN A 95 8.64 13.23 -4.38
C GLN A 95 7.11 13.18 -4.51
N MET A 96 6.40 12.96 -3.40
CA MET A 96 4.93 13.03 -3.38
C MET A 96 4.44 14.46 -3.63
N ILE A 97 5.05 15.46 -3.01
CA ILE A 97 4.71 16.88 -3.22
C ILE A 97 4.94 17.26 -4.69
N ASP A 98 6.06 16.87 -5.28
CA ASP A 98 6.35 17.13 -6.69
C ASP A 98 5.33 16.47 -7.63
N LEU A 99 4.93 15.24 -7.33
CA LEU A 99 3.92 14.52 -8.11
C LEU A 99 2.54 15.21 -8.01
N ILE A 100 2.14 15.62 -6.81
CA ILE A 100 0.88 16.34 -6.58
C ILE A 100 0.88 17.70 -7.31
N ASP A 101 1.99 18.45 -7.25
CA ASP A 101 2.12 19.72 -7.96
C ASP A 101 2.00 19.53 -9.48
N ASN A 102 2.59 18.43 -10.02
CA ASN A 102 2.43 18.08 -11.41
C ASN A 102 0.98 17.78 -11.80
N LEU A 103 0.24 17.06 -10.94
CA LEU A 103 -1.19 16.77 -11.15
C LEU A 103 -2.04 18.06 -11.11
N ILE A 104 -1.75 18.98 -10.20
CA ILE A 104 -2.43 20.28 -10.13
C ILE A 104 -2.17 21.09 -11.40
N ARG A 105 -0.91 21.20 -11.85
CA ARG A 105 -0.55 21.93 -13.06
C ARG A 105 -1.21 21.36 -14.33
N LYS A 106 -1.54 20.08 -14.33
CA LYS A 106 -2.23 19.39 -15.43
C LYS A 106 -3.75 19.36 -15.29
N ASP A 107 -4.31 20.05 -14.30
CA ASP A 107 -5.76 20.11 -14.00
C ASP A 107 -6.41 18.76 -13.61
N TYR A 108 -5.60 17.80 -13.12
CA TYR A 108 -6.12 16.54 -12.56
C TYR A 108 -6.31 16.57 -11.05
N ALA A 109 -5.84 17.62 -10.38
CA ALA A 109 -6.00 17.80 -8.94
C ALA A 109 -6.35 19.23 -8.59
N TYR A 110 -7.00 19.42 -7.44
CA TYR A 110 -7.42 20.72 -6.96
C TYR A 110 -7.19 20.86 -5.47
N VAL A 111 -6.95 22.11 -5.03
CA VAL A 111 -6.70 22.48 -3.63
C VAL A 111 -8.01 22.89 -2.97
N THR A 112 -8.20 22.42 -1.72
CA THR A 112 -9.31 22.81 -0.85
C THR A 112 -8.77 23.25 0.51
N LYS A 113 -9.66 23.56 1.46
CA LYS A 113 -9.27 23.87 2.84
C LYS A 113 -8.79 22.63 3.61
N SER A 114 -9.31 21.46 3.28
CA SER A 114 -8.97 20.17 3.94
C SER A 114 -7.75 19.48 3.32
N GLY A 115 -7.35 19.86 2.10
CA GLY A 115 -6.21 19.26 1.42
C GLY A 115 -6.17 19.43 -0.09
N VAL A 116 -5.55 18.48 -0.74
CA VAL A 116 -5.51 18.37 -2.21
C VAL A 116 -6.16 17.05 -2.62
N TYR A 117 -7.05 17.12 -3.59
CA TYR A 117 -7.81 15.96 -4.09
C TYR A 117 -7.57 15.74 -5.57
N PHE A 118 -7.55 14.48 -5.97
CA PHE A 118 -7.58 14.07 -7.37
C PHE A 118 -9.03 14.22 -7.88
N ASP A 119 -9.20 14.86 -9.02
CA ASP A 119 -10.48 15.05 -9.71
C ASP A 119 -10.73 13.85 -10.62
N VAL A 120 -11.49 12.88 -10.12
CA VAL A 120 -11.77 11.62 -10.84
C VAL A 120 -12.49 11.89 -12.15
N SER A 121 -13.31 12.94 -12.24
CA SER A 121 -14.05 13.30 -13.46
C SER A 121 -13.17 13.71 -14.63
N LYS A 122 -11.87 13.97 -14.40
CA LYS A 122 -10.87 14.33 -15.43
C LYS A 122 -10.15 13.12 -16.02
N TYR A 123 -10.34 11.92 -15.47
CA TYR A 123 -9.67 10.71 -15.91
C TYR A 123 -10.67 9.69 -16.46
N ASP A 124 -10.90 9.74 -17.78
CA ASP A 124 -11.91 8.95 -18.48
C ASP A 124 -11.79 7.44 -18.29
N SER A 125 -10.56 6.92 -18.07
CA SER A 125 -10.27 5.50 -17.88
C SER A 125 -10.38 5.05 -16.40
N TYR A 126 -10.98 5.86 -15.52
CA TYR A 126 -11.18 5.45 -14.13
C TYR A 126 -12.12 4.25 -14.05
N LEU A 127 -11.83 3.29 -13.16
CA LEU A 127 -12.51 2.00 -12.96
C LEU A 127 -12.23 0.92 -14.02
N GLU A 128 -11.43 1.17 -15.06
CA GLU A 128 -11.06 0.13 -16.02
C GLU A 128 -10.24 -1.01 -15.40
N LEU A 129 -9.35 -0.71 -14.44
CA LEU A 129 -8.55 -1.74 -13.78
C LEU A 129 -9.40 -2.63 -12.88
N SER A 130 -10.30 -2.02 -12.12
CA SER A 130 -11.15 -2.74 -11.16
C SER A 130 -12.37 -3.39 -11.81
N GLY A 131 -12.78 -2.92 -12.99
CA GLY A 131 -14.00 -3.37 -13.68
C GLY A 131 -15.29 -3.02 -12.92
N ARG A 132 -15.24 -2.08 -11.97
CA ARG A 132 -16.40 -1.63 -11.19
C ARG A 132 -17.20 -0.58 -11.94
N SER A 133 -18.45 -0.40 -11.53
CA SER A 133 -19.27 0.74 -11.92
C SER A 133 -19.22 1.86 -10.86
N PHE A 134 -19.50 3.10 -11.26
CA PHE A 134 -19.62 4.21 -10.31
C PHE A 134 -20.70 3.96 -9.25
N ASP A 135 -21.82 3.32 -9.62
CA ASP A 135 -22.89 2.99 -8.67
C ASP A 135 -22.42 2.03 -7.57
N GLU A 136 -21.58 1.05 -7.91
CA GLU A 136 -20.97 0.13 -6.92
C GLU A 136 -19.98 0.86 -6.00
N VAL A 137 -19.23 1.81 -6.53
CA VAL A 137 -18.29 2.62 -5.74
C VAL A 137 -19.05 3.52 -4.77
N LEU A 138 -20.07 4.21 -5.23
CA LEU A 138 -20.89 5.11 -4.41
C LEU A 138 -21.66 4.36 -3.31
N SER A 139 -22.19 3.17 -3.61
CA SER A 139 -22.89 2.34 -2.63
C SER A 139 -21.97 1.77 -1.54
N GLY A 140 -20.68 1.58 -1.85
CA GLY A 140 -19.68 1.05 -0.93
C GLY A 140 -18.95 2.11 -0.09
N THR A 141 -19.06 3.38 -0.45
CA THR A 141 -18.43 4.47 0.29
C THR A 141 -19.23 4.77 1.56
N ARG A 142 -18.65 4.52 2.73
CA ARG A 142 -19.13 5.14 3.97
C ARG A 142 -18.89 6.63 3.82
N VAL A 143 -19.96 7.37 3.62
CA VAL A 143 -19.96 8.81 3.32
C VAL A 143 -19.47 9.57 4.56
N ASN A 144 -18.16 9.69 4.76
CA ASN A 144 -17.60 10.89 5.34
C ASN A 144 -17.29 11.82 4.17
N ILE A 145 -18.29 12.53 3.69
CA ILE A 145 -18.10 13.60 2.72
C ILE A 145 -17.31 14.67 3.48
N GLU A 146 -16.02 14.78 3.18
CA GLU A 146 -15.31 16.02 3.49
C GLU A 146 -16.03 17.09 2.69
N GLU A 147 -16.59 18.08 3.40
CA GLU A 147 -17.59 19.03 2.89
C GLU A 147 -17.09 19.86 1.70
N ASP A 148 -15.81 19.84 1.38
CA ASP A 148 -15.18 20.66 0.36
C ASP A 148 -14.65 19.88 -0.87
N LYS A 149 -14.98 18.58 -1.02
CA LYS A 149 -14.75 17.82 -2.25
C LYS A 149 -15.70 18.26 -3.37
N LYS A 150 -15.21 18.24 -4.62
CA LYS A 150 -16.07 18.48 -5.79
C LYS A 150 -17.03 17.32 -6.04
N ASN A 151 -16.49 16.09 -6.01
CA ASN A 151 -17.26 14.86 -6.23
C ASN A 151 -16.98 13.86 -5.11
N SER A 152 -17.92 12.99 -4.82
CA SER A 152 -17.82 11.98 -3.75
C SER A 152 -16.72 10.95 -3.99
N GLU A 153 -16.43 10.63 -5.24
CA GLU A 153 -15.43 9.70 -5.71
C GLU A 153 -14.00 10.26 -5.70
N ASP A 154 -13.82 11.58 -5.62
CA ASP A 154 -12.51 12.21 -5.54
C ASP A 154 -11.75 11.71 -4.30
N PHE A 155 -10.46 11.52 -4.42
CA PHE A 155 -9.66 10.98 -3.34
C PHE A 155 -8.49 11.89 -2.96
N ALA A 156 -8.11 11.83 -1.68
CA ALA A 156 -7.08 12.70 -1.13
C ALA A 156 -5.68 12.34 -1.65
N LEU A 157 -4.97 13.35 -2.13
CA LEU A 157 -3.54 13.31 -2.45
C LEU A 157 -2.70 13.88 -1.30
N TRP A 158 -3.20 14.91 -0.64
CA TRP A 158 -2.62 15.56 0.52
C TRP A 158 -3.72 15.92 1.51
N LYS A 159 -3.53 15.61 2.78
CA LYS A 159 -4.46 15.93 3.87
C LYS A 159 -3.83 16.97 4.79
N ILE A 160 -4.52 18.08 5.06
CA ILE A 160 -4.07 19.03 6.07
C ILE A 160 -4.12 18.36 7.44
N SER A 161 -3.00 18.37 8.15
CA SER A 161 -2.89 17.74 9.47
C SER A 161 -3.63 18.55 10.52
N LYS A 162 -4.26 17.82 11.44
CA LYS A 162 -4.84 18.41 12.66
C LYS A 162 -3.75 18.71 13.68
N GLU A 163 -4.12 19.45 14.71
CA GLU A 163 -3.23 19.70 15.84
C GLU A 163 -2.76 18.35 16.46
N ASN A 164 -1.46 18.24 16.69
CA ASN A 164 -0.78 17.04 17.22
C ASN A 164 -0.68 15.83 16.26
N GLU A 165 -1.11 15.95 15.01
CA GLU A 165 -0.82 14.94 13.98
C GLU A 165 0.58 15.17 13.35
N PRO A 166 1.23 14.09 12.89
CA PRO A 166 2.43 14.21 12.05
C PRO A 166 2.15 15.10 10.83
N SER A 167 3.08 15.98 10.52
CA SER A 167 2.90 16.89 9.39
C SER A 167 4.22 17.28 8.73
N TRP A 168 4.15 17.50 7.43
CA TRP A 168 5.22 18.02 6.61
C TRP A 168 4.78 19.32 5.94
N LYS A 169 5.74 20.19 5.67
CA LYS A 169 5.47 21.43 4.95
C LYS A 169 5.18 21.15 3.49
N SER A 170 4.15 21.75 2.93
CA SER A 170 3.84 21.73 1.52
C SER A 170 3.35 23.10 1.02
N PRO A 171 3.28 23.34 -0.29
CA PRO A 171 2.71 24.57 -0.85
C PRO A 171 1.25 24.82 -0.44
N TRP A 172 0.53 23.75 -0.05
CA TRP A 172 -0.90 23.78 0.28
C TRP A 172 -1.18 23.86 1.77
N GLY A 173 -0.13 23.81 2.59
CA GLY A 173 -0.18 23.84 4.05
C GLY A 173 0.50 22.63 4.68
N ASN A 174 0.64 22.70 6.01
CA ASN A 174 1.20 21.58 6.76
C ASN A 174 0.22 20.40 6.74
N GLY A 175 0.72 19.23 6.35
CA GLY A 175 -0.13 18.08 6.16
C GLY A 175 0.65 16.79 5.96
N ARG A 176 -0.04 15.78 5.48
CA ARG A 176 0.52 14.45 5.19
C ARG A 176 -0.06 13.88 3.90
N PRO A 177 0.65 12.93 3.26
CA PRO A 177 0.16 12.34 2.01
C PRO A 177 -1.13 11.55 2.22
N GLY A 178 -1.94 11.49 1.16
CA GLY A 178 -2.96 10.47 1.01
C GLY A 178 -2.33 9.10 0.74
N TRP A 179 -3.01 8.03 1.09
CA TRP A 179 -2.47 6.67 0.99
C TRP A 179 -2.05 6.25 -0.42
N HIS A 180 -2.73 6.76 -1.46
CA HIS A 180 -2.52 6.29 -2.83
C HIS A 180 -1.35 6.98 -3.54
N ILE A 181 -0.96 8.19 -3.13
CA ILE A 181 0.13 8.94 -3.78
C ILE A 181 1.50 8.35 -3.47
N GLU A 182 1.62 7.65 -2.33
CA GLU A 182 2.87 7.08 -1.84
C GLU A 182 3.52 6.15 -2.86
N CYS A 183 2.80 5.10 -3.27
CA CYS A 183 3.31 4.11 -4.22
C CYS A 183 3.58 4.71 -5.59
N SER A 184 2.71 5.61 -6.09
CA SER A 184 2.94 6.31 -7.36
C SER A 184 4.25 7.11 -7.35
N ALA A 185 4.52 7.85 -6.27
CA ALA A 185 5.73 8.63 -6.12
C ALA A 185 6.99 7.75 -5.98
N MET A 186 6.93 6.70 -5.15
CA MET A 186 8.03 5.77 -4.96
C MET A 186 8.40 5.01 -6.23
N ILE A 187 7.40 4.53 -6.98
CA ILE A 187 7.61 3.84 -8.26
C ILE A 187 8.29 4.78 -9.25
N HIS A 188 7.77 6.00 -9.36
CA HIS A 188 8.38 6.97 -10.25
C HIS A 188 9.80 7.34 -9.85
N ASP A 189 10.07 7.49 -8.54
CA ASP A 189 11.41 7.81 -8.06
C ASP A 189 12.42 6.70 -8.32
N ILE A 190 12.04 5.43 -8.11
CA ILE A 190 12.93 4.27 -8.31
C ILE A 190 13.12 3.95 -9.79
N PHE A 191 12.04 3.86 -10.56
CA PHE A 191 12.06 3.31 -11.93
C PHE A 191 12.05 4.37 -13.03
N LYS A 192 11.72 5.62 -12.70
CA LYS A 192 11.70 6.78 -13.61
C LYS A 192 10.76 6.63 -14.83
N GLY A 193 9.83 5.69 -14.79
CA GLY A 193 8.90 5.46 -15.91
C GLY A 193 7.94 4.30 -15.66
N GLU A 194 7.52 3.66 -16.77
CA GLU A 194 6.65 2.49 -16.74
C GLU A 194 7.36 1.30 -16.09
N ILE A 195 6.63 0.54 -15.28
CA ILE A 195 7.11 -0.72 -14.70
C ILE A 195 6.49 -1.93 -15.38
N ASP A 196 7.22 -3.06 -15.38
CA ASP A 196 6.74 -4.27 -16.03
C ASP A 196 5.62 -4.93 -15.23
N ILE A 197 5.77 -5.04 -13.90
CA ILE A 197 4.82 -5.76 -13.04
C ILE A 197 4.54 -4.97 -11.77
N HIS A 198 3.25 -4.76 -11.47
CA HIS A 198 2.78 -4.21 -10.19
C HIS A 198 1.94 -5.24 -9.46
N CYS A 199 2.27 -5.48 -8.19
CA CYS A 199 1.73 -6.58 -7.40
C CYS A 199 1.04 -6.10 -6.12
N GLY A 200 0.04 -6.87 -5.67
CA GLY A 200 -0.63 -6.65 -4.39
C GLY A 200 -1.72 -7.67 -4.10
N GLY A 201 -2.43 -7.50 -2.99
CA GLY A 201 -3.61 -8.28 -2.68
C GLY A 201 -4.82 -7.88 -3.54
N ASN A 202 -5.78 -8.78 -3.72
CA ASN A 202 -7.02 -8.47 -4.45
C ASN A 202 -7.79 -7.28 -3.87
N ASP A 203 -7.65 -7.01 -2.59
CA ASP A 203 -8.26 -5.86 -1.92
C ASP A 203 -7.61 -4.52 -2.26
N LEU A 204 -6.42 -4.54 -2.86
CA LEU A 204 -5.74 -3.34 -3.35
C LEU A 204 -6.18 -2.95 -4.77
N ILE A 205 -6.83 -3.85 -5.55
CA ILE A 205 -7.30 -3.51 -6.90
C ILE A 205 -8.10 -2.21 -6.86
N PHE A 206 -9.04 -2.13 -5.91
CA PHE A 206 -9.81 -0.93 -5.64
C PHE A 206 -9.92 -0.67 -4.12
N PRO A 207 -9.66 0.57 -3.69
CA PRO A 207 -9.38 1.76 -4.51
C PRO A 207 -7.88 1.98 -4.83
N HIS A 208 -6.93 1.25 -4.20
CA HIS A 208 -5.53 1.65 -4.15
C HIS A 208 -4.84 1.65 -5.54
N HIS A 209 -4.80 0.52 -6.23
CA HIS A 209 -4.15 0.39 -7.54
C HIS A 209 -4.88 1.18 -8.65
N GLU A 210 -6.22 1.26 -8.58
CA GLU A 210 -6.99 2.11 -9.49
C GLU A 210 -6.58 3.58 -9.35
N ASN A 211 -6.43 4.06 -8.11
CA ASN A 211 -6.02 5.43 -7.81
C ASN A 211 -4.55 5.68 -8.18
N GLU A 212 -3.66 4.72 -7.95
CA GLU A 212 -2.27 4.82 -8.41
C GLU A 212 -2.18 4.92 -9.93
N ARG A 213 -2.95 4.11 -10.65
CA ARG A 213 -3.04 4.15 -12.11
C ARG A 213 -3.51 5.53 -12.58
N ALA A 214 -4.58 6.05 -11.99
CA ALA A 214 -5.11 7.37 -12.32
C ALA A 214 -4.06 8.47 -12.10
N GLN A 215 -3.41 8.49 -10.93
CA GLN A 215 -2.37 9.46 -10.58
C GLN A 215 -1.19 9.42 -11.56
N SER A 216 -0.62 8.24 -11.74
CA SER A 216 0.61 8.08 -12.51
C SER A 216 0.39 8.32 -14.01
N THR A 217 -0.70 7.80 -14.59
CA THR A 217 -1.03 8.02 -16.00
C THR A 217 -1.30 9.50 -16.29
N SER A 218 -2.06 10.17 -15.39
CA SER A 218 -2.36 11.60 -15.54
C SER A 218 -1.12 12.47 -15.39
N ALA A 219 -0.25 12.14 -14.42
CA ALA A 219 0.95 12.92 -14.17
C ALA A 219 1.99 12.80 -15.29
N PHE A 220 2.19 11.63 -15.86
CA PHE A 220 3.30 11.35 -16.75
C PHE A 220 2.89 11.11 -18.22
N SER A 221 1.58 11.01 -18.52
CA SER A 221 1.04 10.84 -19.87
C SER A 221 1.58 9.62 -20.62
N HIS A 222 1.90 8.55 -19.88
CA HIS A 222 2.31 7.25 -20.43
C HIS A 222 1.68 6.12 -19.61
N ASN A 223 1.73 4.90 -20.13
CA ASN A 223 1.33 3.73 -19.34
C ASN A 223 2.15 3.66 -18.06
N PHE A 224 1.48 3.36 -16.97
CA PHE A 224 2.12 3.24 -15.67
C PHE A 224 2.69 1.84 -15.44
N VAL A 225 1.90 0.81 -15.75
CA VAL A 225 2.19 -0.60 -15.48
C VAL A 225 1.80 -1.45 -16.67
N LYS A 226 2.66 -2.39 -17.09
CA LYS A 226 2.34 -3.35 -18.15
C LYS A 226 1.43 -4.48 -17.65
N HIS A 227 1.74 -5.02 -16.45
CA HIS A 227 1.02 -6.17 -15.91
C HIS A 227 0.68 -5.95 -14.43
N TRP A 228 -0.62 -6.03 -14.12
CA TRP A 228 -1.13 -6.04 -12.74
C TRP A 228 -1.31 -7.47 -12.29
N VAL A 229 -0.73 -7.82 -11.12
CA VAL A 229 -0.80 -9.18 -10.57
C VAL A 229 -1.31 -9.13 -9.14
N HIS A 230 -2.42 -9.81 -8.89
CA HIS A 230 -3.07 -9.79 -7.58
C HIS A 230 -3.18 -11.19 -6.99
N ASN A 231 -2.75 -11.34 -5.72
CA ASN A 231 -2.95 -12.59 -5.00
C ASN A 231 -4.31 -12.60 -4.29
N GLY A 232 -4.95 -13.78 -4.30
CA GLY A 232 -6.24 -13.98 -3.64
C GLY A 232 -6.14 -13.85 -2.11
N MET A 233 -7.28 -13.50 -1.48
CA MET A 233 -7.39 -13.37 -0.03
C MET A 233 -7.42 -14.73 0.67
N ILE A 234 -6.99 -14.78 1.93
CA ILE A 234 -7.22 -15.95 2.79
C ILE A 234 -8.59 -15.83 3.42
N ASN A 235 -9.37 -16.90 3.31
CA ASN A 235 -10.63 -17.05 4.01
C ASN A 235 -10.46 -18.02 5.19
N PHE A 236 -11.02 -17.67 6.33
CA PHE A 236 -11.08 -18.53 7.50
C PHE A 236 -12.55 -18.86 7.80
N SER A 237 -12.89 -20.16 7.80
CA SER A 237 -14.28 -20.61 7.99
C SER A 237 -15.31 -19.96 7.05
N GLY A 238 -14.93 -19.75 5.78
CA GLY A 238 -15.80 -19.16 4.77
C GLY A 238 -15.93 -17.63 4.81
N LYS A 239 -15.26 -16.95 5.76
CA LYS A 239 -15.22 -15.49 5.87
C LYS A 239 -13.82 -14.95 5.58
N LYS A 240 -13.74 -13.74 5.03
CA LYS A 240 -12.46 -13.02 4.87
C LYS A 240 -11.79 -12.92 6.24
N MET A 241 -10.51 -13.30 6.30
CA MET A 241 -9.72 -13.07 7.49
C MET A 241 -9.42 -11.57 7.62
N SER A 242 -9.86 -10.98 8.72
CA SER A 242 -9.60 -9.57 9.03
C SER A 242 -9.53 -9.35 10.54
N LYS A 243 -8.82 -8.28 10.95
CA LYS A 243 -8.72 -7.91 12.36
C LYS A 243 -10.05 -7.44 12.94
N SER A 244 -10.86 -6.75 12.14
CA SER A 244 -12.20 -6.29 12.54
C SER A 244 -13.17 -7.43 12.85
N GLU A 245 -12.98 -8.61 12.25
CA GLU A 245 -13.75 -9.83 12.52
C GLU A 245 -13.19 -10.67 13.68
N GLY A 246 -12.07 -10.27 14.28
CA GLY A 246 -11.44 -11.00 15.38
C GLY A 246 -10.91 -12.39 15.01
N ASN A 247 -10.85 -12.72 13.71
CA ASN A 247 -10.43 -14.02 13.18
C ASN A 247 -9.02 -14.00 12.56
N SER A 248 -8.26 -12.91 12.75
CA SER A 248 -6.89 -12.80 12.26
C SER A 248 -5.94 -13.60 13.17
N LYS A 249 -5.00 -14.29 12.54
CA LYS A 249 -3.92 -15.04 13.20
C LYS A 249 -2.59 -14.38 12.90
N PHE A 250 -1.80 -14.12 13.92
CA PHE A 250 -0.49 -13.51 13.76
C PHE A 250 0.47 -14.48 13.07
N LEU A 251 1.26 -13.95 12.14
CA LEU A 251 2.16 -14.76 11.33
C LEU A 251 3.24 -15.44 12.16
N ALA A 252 3.78 -14.76 13.17
CA ALA A 252 4.81 -15.30 14.03
C ALA A 252 4.36 -16.58 14.76
N GLU A 253 3.12 -16.62 15.28
CA GLU A 253 2.55 -17.79 15.97
C GLU A 253 2.50 -19.02 15.03
N TYR A 254 2.18 -18.80 13.76
CA TYR A 254 2.13 -19.87 12.78
C TYR A 254 3.51 -20.37 12.35
N ILE A 255 4.44 -19.45 12.16
CA ILE A 255 5.81 -19.80 11.77
C ILE A 255 6.44 -20.66 12.86
N ASP A 256 6.33 -20.25 14.13
CA ASP A 256 6.90 -20.99 15.25
C ASP A 256 6.24 -22.37 15.42
N CYS A 257 4.91 -22.49 15.20
CA CYS A 257 4.20 -23.77 15.23
C CYS A 257 4.57 -24.69 14.06
N LEU A 258 4.67 -24.18 12.84
CA LEU A 258 4.96 -24.96 11.64
C LEU A 258 6.42 -25.42 11.59
N LEU A 259 7.37 -24.58 12.02
CA LEU A 259 8.77 -24.99 12.12
C LEU A 259 8.94 -26.13 13.13
N TYR A 260 8.27 -26.04 14.29
CA TYR A 260 8.31 -27.12 15.29
C TYR A 260 7.77 -28.45 14.75
N THR A 261 6.68 -28.43 13.96
CA THR A 261 6.10 -29.65 13.38
C THR A 261 6.94 -30.24 12.25
N SER A 262 7.65 -29.42 11.48
CA SER A 262 8.55 -29.92 10.43
C SER A 262 9.82 -30.54 11.02
N ASP A 263 10.41 -29.94 12.03
CA ASP A 263 11.56 -30.51 12.74
C ASP A 263 11.23 -31.84 13.43
N ALA A 264 10.02 -31.95 14.02
CA ALA A 264 9.55 -33.21 14.62
C ALA A 264 9.31 -34.33 13.59
N ALA A 265 8.99 -33.99 12.32
CA ALA A 265 8.84 -34.96 11.25
C ALA A 265 10.18 -35.48 10.74
N ASP A 266 11.23 -34.65 10.77
CA ASP A 266 12.59 -35.05 10.37
C ASP A 266 13.28 -35.96 11.43
N GLU A 267 12.92 -35.83 12.71
CA GLU A 267 13.45 -36.68 13.81
C GLU A 267 12.93 -38.11 13.78
N HIS A 268 11.87 -38.42 13.04
CA HIS A 268 11.30 -39.79 12.94
C HIS A 268 11.69 -40.58 11.70
N SER A 269 12.63 -40.08 10.90
CA SER A 269 13.15 -40.79 9.73
C SER A 269 14.40 -41.66 10.08
N TRP A 270 14.25 -42.58 11.06
CA TRP A 270 15.21 -43.65 11.36
C TRP A 270 14.62 -45.01 11.02
#